data_0a9dcf79753c8828f7cb941c42db253a
#
_entry.id   0a9dcf79753c8828f7cb941c42db253a
#
_cell.length_a   1.000
_cell.length_b   1.000
_cell.length_c   1.000
_cell.angle_alpha   90.00
_cell.angle_beta   90.00
_cell.angle_gamma   90.00
#
_symmetry.space_group_name_H-M   'P 1'
#
loop_
_entity.id
_entity.type
_entity.pdbx_description
1 polymer ?
#
loop_
_entity_poly.entity_id
_entity_poly.type
_entity_poly.pdbx_seq_one_letter_code
_entity_poly.pdbx_strand_id
1 'polypeptide(L)'
;MNRFLFWIVMSAAPVLWAQENDTLFAKAHAFYEARDFVAARDAYQKLVDQGSVSGALFYNLANTYYRTKQFGMAVFYYEKALRLHPADEDVRFNLELTRLQLKDKIVTPPRPEWVVWMIATLQAISL
;
A
#
# COMPACT_ATOMS: atom_id res chain seq x y z
N MET A 1 16.15 -30.94 36.88
CA MET A 1 16.94 -30.05 36.06
C MET A 1 16.02 -29.26 35.15
N ASN A 2 15.77 -28.06 35.54
CA ASN A 2 15.44 -26.79 34.85
C ASN A 2 14.17 -26.69 33.95
N ARG A 3 13.01 -27.04 34.49
CA ARG A 3 11.72 -26.61 33.93
C ARG A 3 11.53 -25.07 33.98
N PHE A 4 12.20 -24.36 34.88
CA PHE A 4 12.16 -22.90 35.04
C PHE A 4 12.91 -22.14 33.92
N LEU A 5 14.00 -22.68 33.39
CA LEU A 5 14.74 -22.04 32.29
C LEU A 5 13.99 -22.08 30.96
N PHE A 6 13.14 -23.09 30.76
CA PHE A 6 12.34 -23.21 29.55
C PHE A 6 11.24 -22.13 29.45
N TRP A 7 10.67 -21.72 30.59
CA TRP A 7 9.66 -20.66 30.66
C TRP A 7 10.24 -19.26 30.43
N ILE A 8 11.48 -19.01 30.86
CA ILE A 8 12.14 -17.71 30.66
C ILE A 8 12.50 -17.47 29.19
N VAL A 9 12.93 -18.51 28.50
CA VAL A 9 13.24 -18.39 27.05
C VAL A 9 11.99 -18.17 26.21
N MET A 10 10.86 -18.76 26.59
CA MET A 10 9.60 -18.63 25.85
C MET A 10 8.92 -17.26 26.05
N SER A 11 9.22 -16.54 27.14
CA SER A 11 8.68 -15.20 27.40
C SER A 11 9.47 -14.07 26.73
N ALA A 12 10.71 -14.31 26.33
CA ALA A 12 11.57 -13.29 25.72
C ALA A 12 11.37 -13.16 24.20
N ALA A 13 10.91 -14.21 23.53
CA ALA A 13 10.73 -14.23 22.09
C ALA A 13 9.80 -13.11 21.56
N PRO A 14 8.59 -12.87 22.11
CA PRO A 14 7.70 -11.83 21.59
C PRO A 14 8.26 -10.41 21.74
N VAL A 15 9.06 -10.16 22.78
CA VAL A 15 9.68 -8.84 23.00
C VAL A 15 10.77 -8.56 21.96
N LEU A 16 11.56 -9.56 21.60
CA LEU A 16 12.61 -9.42 20.59
C LEU A 16 12.03 -9.15 19.18
N TRP A 17 10.94 -9.82 18.83
CA TRP A 17 10.25 -9.60 17.55
C TRP A 17 9.63 -8.21 17.44
N ALA A 18 9.03 -7.70 18.51
CA ALA A 18 8.49 -6.35 18.54
C ALA A 18 9.59 -5.30 18.35
N GLN A 19 10.71 -5.45 19.01
CA GLN A 19 11.84 -4.53 18.92
C GLN A 19 12.50 -4.56 17.52
N GLU A 20 12.59 -5.73 16.89
CA GLU A 20 13.11 -5.86 15.53
C GLU A 20 12.21 -5.14 14.50
N ASN A 21 10.89 -5.27 14.64
CA ASN A 21 9.93 -4.59 13.76
C ASN A 21 9.99 -3.07 13.93
N ASP A 22 10.14 -2.56 15.15
CA ASP A 22 10.26 -1.12 15.43
C ASP A 22 11.55 -0.55 14.81
N THR A 23 12.65 -1.27 14.89
CA THR A 23 13.92 -0.85 14.27
C THR A 23 13.85 -0.87 12.76
N LEU A 24 13.20 -1.87 12.16
CA LEU A 24 13.02 -1.96 10.73
C LEU A 24 12.09 -0.85 10.21
N PHE A 25 11.04 -0.52 10.96
CA PHE A 25 10.15 0.59 10.62
C PHE A 25 10.89 1.93 10.63
N ALA A 26 11.68 2.19 11.68
CA ALA A 26 12.50 3.40 11.79
C ALA A 26 13.52 3.49 10.64
N LYS A 27 14.14 2.37 10.26
CA LYS A 27 15.06 2.30 9.12
C LYS A 27 14.35 2.58 7.79
N ALA A 28 13.17 2.03 7.58
CA ALA A 28 12.35 2.30 6.40
C ALA A 28 12.01 3.80 6.29
N HIS A 29 11.66 4.41 7.43
CA HIS A 29 11.38 5.85 7.48
C HIS A 29 12.63 6.69 7.17
N ALA A 30 13.79 6.32 7.69
CA ALA A 30 15.04 6.98 7.37
C ALA A 30 15.39 6.91 5.87
N PHE A 31 15.17 5.79 5.21
CA PHE A 31 15.30 5.68 3.75
C PHE A 31 14.34 6.61 3.01
N TYR A 32 13.09 6.71 3.47
CA TYR A 32 12.11 7.62 2.88
C TYR A 32 12.55 9.08 2.98
N GLU A 33 13.03 9.52 4.14
CA GLU A 33 13.55 10.86 4.37
C GLU A 33 14.82 11.15 3.52
N ALA A 34 15.66 10.14 3.33
CA ALA A 34 16.83 10.21 2.45
C ALA A 34 16.46 10.17 0.95
N ARG A 35 15.16 10.08 0.60
CA ARG A 35 14.61 9.92 -0.75
C ARG A 35 15.03 8.63 -1.47
N ASP A 36 15.54 7.66 -0.75
CA ASP A 36 15.75 6.29 -1.25
C ASP A 36 14.41 5.51 -1.14
N PHE A 37 13.49 5.86 -2.05
CA PHE A 37 12.14 5.31 -2.03
C PHE A 37 12.10 3.82 -2.35
N VAL A 38 13.08 3.30 -3.05
CA VAL A 38 13.18 1.87 -3.36
C VAL A 38 13.56 1.11 -2.09
N ALA A 39 14.60 1.53 -1.38
CA ALA A 39 14.99 0.91 -0.11
C ALA A 39 13.90 1.06 0.96
N ALA A 40 13.24 2.23 1.02
CA ALA A 40 12.12 2.46 1.92
C ALA A 40 10.96 1.47 1.65
N ARG A 41 10.56 1.33 0.38
CA ARG A 41 9.52 0.39 -0.03
C ARG A 41 9.86 -1.03 0.38
N ASP A 42 11.06 -1.48 0.08
CA ASP A 42 11.48 -2.86 0.35
C ASP A 42 11.52 -3.14 1.86
N ALA A 43 11.94 -2.17 2.67
CA ALA A 43 11.93 -2.29 4.12
C ALA A 43 10.50 -2.29 4.72
N TYR A 44 9.60 -1.41 4.24
CA TYR A 44 8.19 -1.44 4.65
C TYR A 44 7.48 -2.71 4.17
N GLN A 45 7.76 -3.16 2.94
CA GLN A 45 7.19 -4.39 2.41
C GLN A 45 7.61 -5.61 3.25
N LYS A 46 8.87 -5.66 3.65
CA LYS A 46 9.36 -6.73 4.54
C LYS A 46 8.57 -6.80 5.85
N LEU A 47 8.21 -5.65 6.45
CA LEU A 47 7.36 -5.62 7.64
C LEU A 47 5.97 -6.22 7.38
N VAL A 48 5.38 -5.89 6.23
CA VAL A 48 4.09 -6.46 5.82
C VAL A 48 4.20 -7.98 5.62
N ASP A 49 5.26 -8.43 4.97
CA ASP A 49 5.51 -9.85 4.70
C ASP A 49 5.77 -10.66 5.99
N GLN A 50 6.29 -10.01 7.02
CA GLN A 50 6.43 -10.55 8.38
C GLN A 50 5.12 -10.56 9.18
N GLY A 51 4.02 -10.09 8.59
CA GLY A 51 2.69 -10.07 9.22
C GLY A 51 2.38 -8.81 10.03
N SER A 52 3.22 -7.77 9.97
CA SER A 52 2.93 -6.50 10.64
C SER A 52 1.73 -5.81 10.00
N VAL A 53 0.80 -5.34 10.83
CA VAL A 53 -0.44 -4.67 10.40
C VAL A 53 -0.62 -3.39 11.21
N SER A 54 -0.47 -2.24 10.55
CA SER A 54 -0.83 -0.95 11.13
C SER A 54 -1.21 0.08 10.06
N GLY A 55 -2.04 1.06 10.41
CA GLY A 55 -2.42 2.13 9.51
C GLY A 55 -1.21 2.95 9.05
N ALA A 56 -0.28 3.26 9.98
CA ALA A 56 0.94 3.99 9.67
C ALA A 56 1.86 3.21 8.71
N LEU A 57 1.99 1.90 8.89
CA LEU A 57 2.78 1.06 7.98
C LEU A 57 2.21 1.09 6.56
N PHE A 58 0.90 0.86 6.43
CA PHE A 58 0.25 0.86 5.12
C PHE A 58 0.26 2.24 4.47
N TYR A 59 0.07 3.31 5.23
CA TYR A 59 0.18 4.68 4.74
C TYR A 59 1.58 4.99 4.21
N ASN A 60 2.62 4.69 4.97
CA ASN A 60 4.00 4.95 4.57
C ASN A 60 4.42 4.10 3.37
N LEU A 61 4.01 2.84 3.32
CA LEU A 61 4.25 1.97 2.17
C LEU A 61 3.53 2.50 0.92
N ALA A 62 2.29 2.96 1.05
CA ALA A 62 1.55 3.59 -0.04
C ALA A 62 2.28 4.84 -0.56
N ASN A 63 2.78 5.69 0.35
CA ASN A 63 3.57 6.86 -0.03
C ASN A 63 4.83 6.46 -0.82
N THR A 64 5.54 5.40 -0.45
CA THR A 64 6.70 4.94 -1.20
C THR A 64 6.34 4.40 -2.58
N TYR A 65 5.23 3.68 -2.70
CA TYR A 65 4.70 3.25 -4.00
C TYR A 65 4.29 4.44 -4.87
N TYR A 66 3.67 5.46 -4.29
CA TYR A 66 3.35 6.69 -5.00
C TYR A 66 4.61 7.39 -5.52
N ARG A 67 5.65 7.54 -4.68
CA ARG A 67 6.93 8.18 -5.05
C ARG A 67 7.67 7.40 -6.14
N THR A 68 7.53 6.10 -6.18
CA THR A 68 8.09 5.23 -7.24
C THR A 68 7.15 5.07 -8.44
N LYS A 69 6.06 5.84 -8.52
CA LYS A 69 5.07 5.86 -9.61
C LYS A 69 4.32 4.54 -9.83
N GLN A 70 4.28 3.70 -8.81
CA GLN A 70 3.51 2.46 -8.79
C GLN A 70 2.11 2.71 -8.22
N PHE A 71 1.32 3.52 -8.91
CA PHE A 71 0.06 4.08 -8.39
C PHE A 71 -0.99 3.02 -8.04
N GLY A 72 -1.05 1.91 -8.76
CA GLY A 72 -1.96 0.82 -8.42
C GLY A 72 -1.67 0.20 -7.04
N MET A 73 -0.40 -0.01 -6.71
CA MET A 73 0.01 -0.49 -5.39
C MET A 73 -0.18 0.56 -4.31
N ALA A 74 0.05 1.84 -4.64
CA ALA A 74 -0.23 2.93 -3.71
C ALA A 74 -1.72 2.98 -3.34
N VAL A 75 -2.64 2.90 -4.30
CA VAL A 75 -4.09 2.82 -4.06
C VAL A 75 -4.42 1.64 -3.14
N PHE A 76 -3.89 0.45 -3.43
CA PHE A 76 -4.14 -0.75 -2.63
C PHE A 76 -3.75 -0.56 -1.15
N TYR A 77 -2.58 0.01 -0.88
CA TYR A 77 -2.13 0.21 0.51
C TYR A 77 -2.80 1.40 1.20
N TYR A 78 -3.16 2.47 0.49
CA TYR A 78 -4.00 3.53 1.07
C TYR A 78 -5.38 3.00 1.48
N GLU A 79 -6.00 2.16 0.66
CA GLU A 79 -7.27 1.52 1.01
C GLU A 79 -7.14 0.59 2.23
N LYS A 80 -6.01 -0.12 2.37
CA LYS A 80 -5.72 -0.89 3.58
C LYS A 80 -5.59 0.00 4.81
N ALA A 81 -4.90 1.14 4.70
CA ALA A 81 -4.77 2.09 5.80
C ALA A 81 -6.15 2.66 6.21
N LEU A 82 -6.99 3.04 5.26
CA LEU A 82 -8.35 3.52 5.54
C LEU A 82 -9.26 2.47 6.16
N ARG A 83 -9.09 1.19 5.86
CA ARG A 83 -9.85 0.14 6.56
C ARG A 83 -9.54 0.07 8.04
N LEU A 84 -8.31 0.39 8.45
CA LEU A 84 -7.92 0.45 9.85
C LEU A 84 -8.31 1.77 10.51
N HIS A 85 -8.24 2.88 9.77
CA HIS A 85 -8.56 4.23 10.23
C HIS A 85 -9.45 4.96 9.22
N PRO A 86 -10.77 4.70 9.21
CA PRO A 86 -11.68 5.22 8.18
C PRO A 86 -11.83 6.75 8.19
N ALA A 87 -11.50 7.40 9.31
CA ALA A 87 -11.61 8.84 9.47
C ALA A 87 -10.30 9.60 9.14
N ASP A 88 -9.26 8.91 8.69
CA ASP A 88 -7.99 9.54 8.35
C ASP A 88 -8.10 10.33 7.04
N GLU A 89 -8.12 11.65 7.17
CA GLU A 89 -8.29 12.56 6.03
C GLU A 89 -7.05 12.65 5.16
N ASP A 90 -5.86 12.54 5.74
CA ASP A 90 -4.60 12.57 4.98
C ASP A 90 -4.48 11.36 4.07
N VAL A 91 -4.81 10.18 4.58
CA VAL A 91 -4.85 8.95 3.78
C VAL A 91 -5.89 9.06 2.67
N ARG A 92 -7.08 9.60 2.98
CA ARG A 92 -8.15 9.78 1.98
C ARG A 92 -7.73 10.74 0.88
N PHE A 93 -7.15 11.87 1.23
CA PHE A 93 -6.66 12.86 0.27
C PHE A 93 -5.59 12.24 -0.66
N ASN A 94 -4.60 11.55 -0.10
CA ASN A 94 -3.54 10.91 -0.89
C ASN A 94 -4.08 9.79 -1.78
N LEU A 95 -5.08 9.05 -1.32
CA LEU A 95 -5.76 8.03 -2.13
C LEU A 95 -6.43 8.65 -3.37
N GLU A 96 -7.20 9.72 -3.17
CA GLU A 96 -7.88 10.38 -4.30
C GLU A 96 -6.89 11.00 -5.28
N LEU A 97 -5.84 11.66 -4.78
CA LEU A 97 -4.76 12.17 -5.62
C LEU A 97 -4.10 11.04 -6.45
N THR A 98 -3.86 9.89 -5.82
CA THR A 98 -3.25 8.74 -6.48
C THR A 98 -4.18 8.14 -7.56
N ARG A 99 -5.49 8.09 -7.30
CA ARG A 99 -6.50 7.63 -8.27
C ARG A 99 -6.55 8.52 -9.50
N LEU A 100 -6.41 9.83 -9.35
CA LEU A 100 -6.31 10.75 -10.49
C LEU A 100 -5.08 10.41 -11.35
N GLN A 101 -3.90 10.23 -10.72
CA GLN A 101 -2.69 9.85 -11.44
C GLN A 101 -2.80 8.48 -12.13
N LEU A 102 -3.52 7.55 -11.54
CA LEU A 102 -3.77 6.23 -12.13
C LEU A 102 -4.69 6.34 -13.35
N LYS A 103 -5.74 7.15 -13.26
CA LYS A 103 -6.70 7.37 -14.35
C LYS A 103 -6.02 7.98 -15.58
N ASP A 104 -5.14 8.94 -15.39
CA ASP A 104 -4.40 9.59 -16.48
C ASP A 104 -3.44 8.63 -17.21
N LYS A 105 -3.02 7.55 -16.55
CA LYS A 105 -2.14 6.51 -17.13
C LYS A 105 -2.89 5.37 -17.82
N ILE A 106 -4.16 5.20 -17.55
CA ILE A 106 -4.98 4.19 -18.23
C ILE A 106 -5.37 4.76 -19.59
N VAL A 107 -4.53 4.49 -20.59
CA VAL A 107 -4.91 4.70 -21.99
C VAL A 107 -5.99 3.66 -22.31
N THR A 108 -7.24 4.08 -22.31
CA THR A 108 -8.32 3.21 -22.83
C THR A 108 -8.05 2.97 -24.31
N PRO A 109 -7.86 1.72 -24.75
CA PRO A 109 -7.69 1.45 -26.18
C PRO A 109 -8.92 1.99 -26.94
N PRO A 110 -8.73 2.52 -28.15
CA PRO A 110 -9.84 2.97 -28.96
C PRO A 110 -10.85 1.84 -29.10
N ARG A 111 -12.13 2.16 -28.97
CA ARG A 111 -13.19 1.15 -29.15
C ARG A 111 -13.08 0.57 -30.54
N PRO A 112 -13.12 -0.76 -30.71
CA PRO A 112 -13.13 -1.37 -32.02
C PRO A 112 -14.27 -0.78 -32.90
N GLU A 113 -14.02 -0.56 -34.15
CA GLU A 113 -14.99 0.08 -35.07
C GLU A 113 -16.37 -0.61 -35.08
N TRP A 114 -16.39 -1.93 -34.94
CA TRP A 114 -17.64 -2.68 -34.85
C TRP A 114 -18.49 -2.32 -33.62
N VAL A 115 -17.85 -1.97 -32.49
CA VAL A 115 -18.55 -1.51 -31.27
C VAL A 115 -19.15 -0.12 -31.52
N VAL A 116 -18.40 0.77 -32.14
CA VAL A 116 -18.88 2.11 -32.49
C VAL A 116 -20.10 2.01 -33.43
N TRP A 117 -20.00 1.16 -34.46
CA TRP A 117 -21.10 0.91 -35.38
C TRP A 117 -22.33 0.31 -34.67
N MET A 118 -22.15 -0.67 -33.81
CA MET A 118 -23.23 -1.29 -33.05
C MET A 118 -23.97 -0.27 -32.16
N ILE A 119 -23.24 0.61 -31.46
CA ILE A 119 -23.85 1.66 -30.64
C ILE A 119 -24.65 2.63 -31.50
N ALA A 120 -24.10 3.04 -32.66
CA ALA A 120 -24.78 3.96 -33.56
C ALA A 120 -26.09 3.37 -34.13
N THR A 121 -26.09 2.07 -34.48
CA THR A 121 -27.29 1.40 -34.93
C THR A 121 -28.36 1.25 -33.86
N LEU A 122 -27.97 0.92 -32.63
CA LEU A 122 -28.89 0.83 -31.49
C LEU A 122 -29.53 2.18 -31.15
N GLN A 123 -28.74 3.27 -31.23
CA GLN A 123 -29.26 4.62 -30.99
C GLN A 123 -30.22 5.07 -32.09
N ALA A 124 -30.00 4.66 -33.35
CA ALA A 124 -30.90 4.97 -34.46
C ALA A 124 -32.25 4.24 -34.39
N ILE A 125 -32.31 3.07 -33.74
CA ILE A 125 -33.54 2.27 -33.57
C ILE A 125 -34.37 2.77 -32.39
N SER A 126 -33.77 3.50 -31.45
CA SER A 126 -34.43 4.00 -30.21
C SER A 126 -35.15 5.34 -30.41
N LEU A 127 -35.12 5.91 -31.61
CA LEU A 127 -35.89 7.11 -32.03
C LEU A 127 -37.11 6.69 -32.85
#